data_dd70081a9ff87612e72974a9a78cb87e
#
_entry.id   dd70081a9ff87612e72974a9a78cb87e
#
_cell.length_a   1.000
_cell.length_b   1.000
_cell.length_c   1.000
_cell.angle_alpha   90.00
_cell.angle_beta   90.00
_cell.angle_gamma   90.00
#
_symmetry.space_group_name_H-M   'P 1'
#
loop_
_entity.id
_entity.type
_entity.pdbx_description
1 polymer ?
#
loop_
_entity_poly.entity_id
_entity_poly.type
_entity_poly.pdbx_seq_one_letter_code
_entity_poly.pdbx_strand_id
1 'polypeptide(L)'
;MAWYKKSFGREYLRIYNRRGDEQAAREVDFVLGVLKPPMDAWILDLGCGAGRHVRALARRGLVNMVGVDLSRELLEVAAKESTGGKAAPLLVRGDMRHVPFSACFDIVLSMFTSFGYFEDGEEDAMVLRGIARALKPTGRFVLDLPNRQYVEANLVPESTSTRNGDIIIESRRLRKNEGLRVEKHIVIKNEERDAVRREFFESVRLYSKEEIEYLLGNAGMEIENFHGGFDGSEFDGSSPRMLVFGRKRDEN
;
A
#
# COMPACT_ATOMS: atom_id res chain seq x y z
N MET A 1 -15.13 -16.20 0.79
CA MET A 1 -14.72 -15.14 -0.19
C MET A 1 -13.73 -14.23 0.52
N ALA A 2 -12.55 -13.98 -0.07
CA ALA A 2 -11.48 -13.21 0.57
C ALA A 2 -11.96 -11.78 0.92
N TRP A 3 -11.64 -11.32 2.11
CA TRP A 3 -12.11 -10.05 2.68
C TRP A 3 -11.75 -8.83 1.80
N TYR A 4 -10.52 -8.80 1.26
CA TYR A 4 -10.03 -7.69 0.42
C TYR A 4 -10.83 -7.47 -0.87
N LYS A 5 -11.55 -8.49 -1.36
CA LYS A 5 -12.45 -8.36 -2.52
C LYS A 5 -13.74 -7.60 -2.22
N LYS A 6 -14.12 -7.50 -0.92
CA LYS A 6 -15.35 -6.85 -0.47
C LYS A 6 -15.11 -5.51 0.20
N SER A 7 -13.96 -5.34 0.87
CA SER A 7 -13.69 -4.17 1.70
C SER A 7 -13.24 -2.96 0.89
N PHE A 8 -12.59 -3.14 -0.27
CA PHE A 8 -12.06 -2.04 -1.06
C PHE A 8 -13.01 -1.60 -2.18
N GLY A 9 -13.94 -0.68 -1.85
CA GLY A 9 -14.90 -0.08 -2.78
C GLY A 9 -15.04 1.43 -2.54
N ARG A 10 -16.02 2.08 -3.18
CA ARG A 10 -16.26 3.54 -3.01
C ARG A 10 -16.54 3.94 -1.57
N GLU A 11 -17.23 3.09 -0.80
CA GLU A 11 -17.53 3.37 0.61
C GLU A 11 -16.26 3.34 1.48
N TYR A 12 -15.23 2.56 1.10
CA TYR A 12 -13.93 2.58 1.73
C TYR A 12 -13.28 3.97 1.70
N LEU A 13 -13.46 4.72 0.63
CA LEU A 13 -12.93 6.08 0.51
C LEU A 13 -13.52 7.04 1.55
N ARG A 14 -14.77 6.82 2.00
CA ARG A 14 -15.39 7.64 3.05
C ARG A 14 -14.68 7.52 4.39
N ILE A 15 -14.14 6.31 4.67
CA ILE A 15 -13.40 6.05 5.91
C ILE A 15 -12.02 6.70 5.85
N TYR A 16 -11.34 6.57 4.70
CA TYR A 16 -9.94 6.92 4.53
C TYR A 16 -9.70 8.27 3.83
N ASN A 17 -10.76 9.02 3.51
CA ASN A 17 -10.66 10.30 2.78
C ASN A 17 -9.87 11.42 3.54
N ARG A 18 -9.51 11.21 4.81
CA ARG A 18 -8.59 12.10 5.55
C ARG A 18 -7.14 12.03 5.05
N ARG A 19 -6.79 10.99 4.30
CA ARG A 19 -5.46 10.80 3.73
C ARG A 19 -5.45 11.37 2.31
N GLY A 20 -5.63 12.69 2.26
CA GLY A 20 -5.81 13.46 1.04
C GLY A 20 -4.55 13.53 0.18
N ASP A 21 -4.68 14.22 -0.93
CA ASP A 21 -3.62 14.49 -1.91
C ASP A 21 -2.38 15.14 -1.28
N GLU A 22 -2.53 15.96 -0.21
CA GLU A 22 -1.40 16.57 0.50
C GLU A 22 -0.52 15.54 1.23
N GLN A 23 -1.13 14.53 1.86
CA GLN A 23 -0.36 13.46 2.49
C GLN A 23 0.36 12.63 1.43
N ALA A 24 -0.34 12.23 0.35
CA ALA A 24 0.28 11.53 -0.76
C ALA A 24 1.41 12.35 -1.40
N ALA A 25 1.27 13.68 -1.44
CA ALA A 25 2.32 14.58 -1.91
C ALA A 25 3.58 14.47 -1.06
N ARG A 26 3.46 14.55 0.28
CA ARG A 26 4.61 14.40 1.19
C ARG A 26 5.24 13.00 1.12
N GLU A 27 4.42 11.96 1.06
CA GLU A 27 4.89 10.57 0.91
C GLU A 27 5.71 10.40 -0.36
N VAL A 28 5.20 10.91 -1.48
CA VAL A 28 5.89 10.88 -2.79
C VAL A 28 7.16 11.73 -2.77
N ASP A 29 7.16 12.94 -2.18
CA ASP A 29 8.36 13.77 -2.07
C ASP A 29 9.49 13.06 -1.35
N PHE A 30 9.18 12.38 -0.24
CA PHE A 30 10.15 11.58 0.48
C PHE A 30 10.69 10.43 -0.38
N VAL A 31 9.79 9.65 -1.00
CA VAL A 31 10.17 8.51 -1.86
C VAL A 31 11.07 8.96 -3.01
N LEU A 32 10.70 10.05 -3.70
CA LEU A 32 11.50 10.60 -4.80
C LEU A 32 12.85 11.15 -4.31
N GLY A 33 12.90 11.73 -3.10
CA GLY A 33 14.12 12.19 -2.48
C GLY A 33 15.13 11.08 -2.21
N VAL A 34 14.64 9.87 -1.84
CA VAL A 34 15.46 8.67 -1.63
C VAL A 34 15.85 8.01 -2.96
N LEU A 35 14.87 7.76 -3.83
CA LEU A 35 15.09 7.01 -5.06
C LEU A 35 15.74 7.82 -6.18
N LYS A 36 15.50 9.12 -6.26
CA LYS A 36 16.02 10.06 -7.27
C LYS A 36 15.90 9.52 -8.71
N PRO A 37 14.67 9.13 -9.15
CA PRO A 37 14.50 8.58 -10.50
C PRO A 37 14.74 9.66 -11.58
N PRO A 38 15.16 9.26 -12.80
CA PRO A 38 15.08 10.14 -13.94
C PRO A 38 13.62 10.47 -14.27
N MET A 39 13.38 11.60 -14.95
CA MET A 39 12.02 12.10 -15.21
C MET A 39 11.22 11.21 -16.19
N ASP A 40 11.89 10.40 -16.96
CA ASP A 40 11.33 9.42 -17.91
C ASP A 40 11.21 8.00 -17.32
N ALA A 41 11.48 7.83 -16.00
CA ALA A 41 11.36 6.55 -15.33
C ALA A 41 9.95 5.97 -15.44
N TRP A 42 9.86 4.67 -15.71
CA TRP A 42 8.62 3.91 -15.63
C TRP A 42 8.36 3.47 -14.20
N ILE A 43 7.21 3.86 -13.67
CA ILE A 43 6.82 3.61 -12.27
C ILE A 43 5.54 2.78 -12.21
N LEU A 44 5.57 1.68 -11.47
CA LEU A 44 4.40 0.90 -11.13
C LEU A 44 3.96 1.20 -9.69
N ASP A 45 2.71 1.61 -9.50
CA ASP A 45 2.03 1.68 -8.20
C ASP A 45 1.15 0.44 -8.04
N LEU A 46 1.60 -0.51 -7.23
CA LEU A 46 0.96 -1.80 -7.01
C LEU A 46 0.03 -1.75 -5.80
N GLY A 47 -1.27 -1.89 -6.03
CA GLY A 47 -2.32 -1.58 -5.07
C GLY A 47 -2.64 -0.08 -5.04
N CYS A 48 -2.72 0.56 -6.22
CA CYS A 48 -2.82 2.01 -6.36
C CYS A 48 -4.15 2.61 -5.82
N GLY A 49 -5.18 1.78 -5.60
CA GLY A 49 -6.48 2.23 -5.13
C GLY A 49 -7.09 3.33 -6.01
N ALA A 50 -7.51 4.44 -5.38
CA ALA A 50 -8.03 5.62 -6.07
C ALA A 50 -6.94 6.53 -6.67
N GLY A 51 -5.69 6.07 -6.77
CA GLY A 51 -4.62 6.72 -7.53
C GLY A 51 -4.01 7.96 -6.88
N ARG A 52 -4.07 8.13 -5.56
CA ARG A 52 -3.53 9.32 -4.90
C ARG A 52 -2.02 9.51 -5.09
N HIS A 53 -1.24 8.42 -5.03
CA HIS A 53 0.22 8.46 -5.26
C HIS A 53 0.54 8.69 -6.74
N VAL A 54 -0.18 8.04 -7.63
CA VAL A 54 -0.02 8.24 -9.07
C VAL A 54 -0.26 9.69 -9.46
N ARG A 55 -1.32 10.33 -8.92
CA ARG A 55 -1.56 11.77 -9.13
C ARG A 55 -0.46 12.64 -8.52
N ALA A 56 0.03 12.28 -7.35
CA ALA A 56 1.13 13.01 -6.71
C ALA A 56 2.42 12.95 -7.53
N LEU A 57 2.75 11.79 -8.12
CA LEU A 57 3.87 11.60 -9.06
C LEU A 57 3.68 12.45 -10.33
N ALA A 58 2.47 12.43 -10.92
CA ALA A 58 2.15 13.22 -12.11
C ALA A 58 2.35 14.74 -11.90
N ARG A 59 1.95 15.25 -10.73
CA ARG A 59 2.17 16.66 -10.35
C ARG A 59 3.64 17.05 -10.26
N ARG A 60 4.54 16.07 -10.11
CA ARG A 60 6.01 16.27 -10.11
C ARG A 60 6.65 16.07 -11.47
N GLY A 61 5.81 15.89 -12.50
CA GLY A 61 6.26 15.80 -13.88
C GLY A 61 6.64 14.41 -14.36
N LEU A 62 6.47 13.37 -13.53
CA LEU A 62 6.63 11.98 -13.95
C LEU A 62 5.44 11.60 -14.84
N VAL A 63 5.71 11.00 -15.99
CA VAL A 63 4.68 10.77 -17.03
C VAL A 63 4.44 9.31 -17.33
N ASN A 64 5.41 8.44 -17.05
CA ASN A 64 5.34 7.01 -17.34
C ASN A 64 4.90 6.21 -16.11
N MET A 65 3.60 6.20 -15.84
CA MET A 65 3.05 5.59 -14.63
C MET A 65 1.99 4.56 -14.96
N VAL A 66 2.07 3.43 -14.27
CA VAL A 66 1.06 2.36 -14.29
C VAL A 66 0.54 2.16 -12.88
N GLY A 67 -0.77 2.22 -12.70
CA GLY A 67 -1.44 1.84 -11.46
C GLY A 67 -2.14 0.49 -11.63
N VAL A 68 -1.88 -0.45 -10.73
CA VAL A 68 -2.58 -1.75 -10.68
C VAL A 68 -3.40 -1.83 -9.41
N ASP A 69 -4.68 -2.17 -9.52
CA ASP A 69 -5.54 -2.45 -8.37
C ASP A 69 -6.58 -3.54 -8.71
N LEU A 70 -7.03 -4.28 -7.71
CA LEU A 70 -8.06 -5.29 -7.88
C LEU A 70 -9.46 -4.67 -7.99
N SER A 71 -9.69 -3.55 -7.32
CA SER A 71 -10.98 -2.87 -7.22
C SER A 71 -11.26 -2.03 -8.45
N ARG A 72 -12.25 -2.48 -9.25
CA ARG A 72 -12.77 -1.70 -10.37
C ARG A 72 -13.29 -0.32 -9.92
N GLU A 73 -14.00 -0.28 -8.79
CA GLU A 73 -14.59 0.96 -8.28
C GLU A 73 -13.54 2.01 -7.94
N LEU A 74 -12.41 1.59 -7.31
CA LEU A 74 -11.31 2.50 -6.99
C LEU A 74 -10.59 2.98 -8.25
N LEU A 75 -10.38 2.11 -9.23
CA LEU A 75 -9.78 2.48 -10.51
C LEU A 75 -10.66 3.46 -11.30
N GLU A 76 -11.98 3.33 -11.26
CA GLU A 76 -12.90 4.31 -11.85
C GLU A 76 -12.74 5.69 -11.21
N VAL A 77 -12.55 5.74 -9.88
CA VAL A 77 -12.26 7.00 -9.18
C VAL A 77 -10.89 7.54 -9.59
N ALA A 78 -9.86 6.68 -9.62
CA ALA A 78 -8.51 7.06 -10.05
C ALA A 78 -8.51 7.65 -11.46
N ALA A 79 -9.21 7.02 -12.41
CA ALA A 79 -9.33 7.52 -13.77
C ALA A 79 -10.00 8.91 -13.83
N LYS A 80 -11.12 9.07 -13.11
CA LYS A 80 -11.87 10.33 -13.07
C LYS A 80 -11.04 11.47 -12.47
N GLU A 81 -10.33 11.22 -11.38
CA GLU A 81 -9.54 12.23 -10.67
C GLU A 81 -8.19 12.53 -11.34
N SER A 82 -7.76 11.70 -12.28
CA SER A 82 -6.54 11.90 -13.06
C SER A 82 -6.79 12.68 -14.38
N THR A 83 -8.04 13.06 -14.67
CA THR A 83 -8.38 13.85 -15.85
C THR A 83 -7.91 15.31 -15.69
N GLY A 84 -7.27 15.87 -16.72
CA GLY A 84 -6.82 17.27 -16.74
C GLY A 84 -5.33 17.50 -16.44
N GLY A 85 -4.57 16.46 -16.13
CA GLY A 85 -3.10 16.52 -15.99
C GLY A 85 -2.36 16.32 -17.32
N LYS A 86 -1.08 16.74 -17.37
CA LYS A 86 -0.19 16.52 -18.53
C LYS A 86 0.11 15.04 -18.79
N ALA A 87 -0.09 14.17 -17.79
CA ALA A 87 0.12 12.74 -17.88
C ALA A 87 -1.00 12.00 -17.14
N ALA A 88 -1.82 11.27 -17.90
CA ALA A 88 -2.76 10.32 -17.32
C ALA A 88 -2.05 8.98 -17.09
N PRO A 89 -2.16 8.38 -15.89
CA PRO A 89 -1.58 7.06 -15.65
C PRO A 89 -2.31 6.00 -16.46
N LEU A 90 -1.60 4.94 -16.81
CA LEU A 90 -2.19 3.71 -17.30
C LEU A 90 -2.76 2.94 -16.11
N LEU A 91 -4.08 2.73 -16.08
CA LEU A 91 -4.74 2.03 -14.98
C LEU A 91 -5.13 0.62 -15.44
N VAL A 92 -4.70 -0.39 -14.69
CA VAL A 92 -4.88 -1.80 -14.99
C VAL A 92 -5.62 -2.46 -13.83
N ARG A 93 -6.73 -3.14 -14.11
CA ARG A 93 -7.37 -3.99 -13.13
C ARG A 93 -6.65 -5.32 -13.07
N GLY A 94 -6.04 -5.65 -11.93
CA GLY A 94 -5.25 -6.86 -11.76
C GLY A 94 -5.12 -7.30 -10.32
N ASP A 95 -4.81 -8.58 -10.14
CA ASP A 95 -4.44 -9.16 -8.85
C ASP A 95 -2.91 -9.04 -8.70
N MET A 96 -2.45 -8.48 -7.59
CA MET A 96 -1.02 -8.26 -7.34
C MET A 96 -0.20 -9.56 -7.29
N ARG A 97 -0.84 -10.72 -7.07
CA ARG A 97 -0.18 -12.04 -7.15
C ARG A 97 0.20 -12.43 -8.59
N HIS A 98 -0.46 -11.83 -9.57
CA HIS A 98 -0.33 -12.15 -10.99
C HIS A 98 -0.05 -10.92 -11.84
N VAL A 99 0.94 -10.13 -11.46
CA VAL A 99 1.35 -8.92 -12.19
C VAL A 99 1.86 -9.31 -13.58
N PRO A 100 1.24 -8.82 -14.69
CA PRO A 100 1.54 -9.28 -16.04
C PRO A 100 2.71 -8.52 -16.71
N PHE A 101 3.68 -8.08 -15.92
CA PHE A 101 4.81 -7.29 -16.42
C PHE A 101 6.14 -8.01 -16.20
N SER A 102 7.09 -7.78 -17.10
CA SER A 102 8.44 -8.33 -17.01
C SER A 102 9.45 -7.29 -17.49
N ALA A 103 10.39 -6.92 -16.61
CA ALA A 103 11.48 -5.96 -16.88
C ALA A 103 11.01 -4.64 -17.52
N CYS A 104 9.88 -4.09 -17.03
CA CYS A 104 9.27 -2.88 -17.57
C CYS A 104 9.54 -1.63 -16.74
N PHE A 105 9.73 -1.77 -15.42
CA PHE A 105 9.72 -0.64 -14.50
C PHE A 105 11.09 -0.36 -13.90
N ASP A 106 11.40 0.92 -13.81
CA ASP A 106 12.54 1.44 -13.06
C ASP A 106 12.24 1.45 -11.56
N ILE A 107 10.95 1.66 -11.20
CA ILE A 107 10.49 1.69 -9.81
C ILE A 107 9.16 0.94 -9.68
N VAL A 108 9.05 0.15 -8.59
CA VAL A 108 7.77 -0.39 -8.12
C VAL A 108 7.49 0.14 -6.72
N LEU A 109 6.32 0.71 -6.54
CA LEU A 109 5.78 1.20 -5.27
C LEU A 109 4.67 0.26 -4.79
N SER A 110 4.69 -0.10 -3.50
CA SER A 110 3.57 -0.72 -2.80
C SER A 110 3.35 0.07 -1.52
N MET A 111 2.47 1.06 -1.61
CA MET A 111 2.30 2.09 -0.60
C MET A 111 1.07 1.83 0.26
N PHE A 112 1.06 2.41 1.47
CA PHE A 112 -0.10 2.42 2.33
C PHE A 112 -0.59 1.03 2.75
N THR A 113 0.35 0.15 3.12
CA THR A 113 0.01 -1.20 3.58
C THR A 113 -0.76 -2.01 2.54
N SER A 114 -0.38 -1.92 1.26
CA SER A 114 -0.98 -2.74 0.20
C SER A 114 -0.43 -4.18 0.17
N PHE A 115 0.50 -4.55 1.06
CA PHE A 115 1.11 -5.86 1.18
C PHE A 115 0.71 -6.57 2.49
N GLY A 116 0.66 -7.91 2.49
CA GLY A 116 0.32 -8.70 3.68
C GLY A 116 -1.17 -9.04 3.81
N TYR A 117 -1.94 -8.98 2.73
CA TYR A 117 -3.40 -9.24 2.75
C TYR A 117 -3.76 -10.70 2.73
N PHE A 118 -2.87 -11.56 2.23
CA PHE A 118 -3.19 -12.96 1.99
C PHE A 118 -3.02 -13.80 3.26
N GLU A 119 -3.86 -14.82 3.41
CA GLU A 119 -3.75 -15.74 4.56
C GLU A 119 -2.53 -16.65 4.39
N ASP A 120 -2.30 -17.16 3.19
CA ASP A 120 -1.14 -17.97 2.86
C ASP A 120 0.09 -17.07 2.59
N GLY A 121 1.17 -17.31 3.33
CA GLY A 121 2.44 -16.59 3.13
C GLY A 121 3.07 -16.81 1.76
N GLU A 122 2.77 -17.92 1.08
CA GLU A 122 3.20 -18.16 -0.29
C GLU A 122 2.54 -17.20 -1.28
N GLU A 123 1.30 -16.77 -1.03
CA GLU A 123 0.63 -15.76 -1.84
C GLU A 123 1.32 -14.38 -1.72
N ASP A 124 1.79 -14.01 -0.53
CA ASP A 124 2.60 -12.81 -0.33
C ASP A 124 3.98 -12.93 -1.02
N ALA A 125 4.61 -14.12 -0.98
CA ALA A 125 5.83 -14.39 -1.72
C ALA A 125 5.64 -14.30 -3.24
N MET A 126 4.47 -14.72 -3.78
CA MET A 126 4.12 -14.51 -5.20
C MET A 126 4.10 -13.03 -5.58
N VAL A 127 3.58 -12.16 -4.70
CA VAL A 127 3.60 -10.70 -4.94
C VAL A 127 5.03 -10.20 -5.07
N LEU A 128 5.92 -10.57 -4.15
CA LEU A 128 7.32 -10.12 -4.18
C LEU A 128 8.06 -10.64 -5.43
N ARG A 129 7.86 -11.90 -5.82
CA ARG A 129 8.39 -12.42 -7.09
C ARG A 129 7.82 -11.66 -8.30
N GLY A 130 6.54 -11.27 -8.24
CA GLY A 130 5.90 -10.43 -9.26
C GLY A 130 6.56 -9.05 -9.37
N ILE A 131 6.87 -8.41 -8.23
CA ILE A 131 7.61 -7.14 -8.17
C ILE A 131 9.00 -7.31 -8.79
N ALA A 132 9.77 -8.32 -8.36
CA ALA A 132 11.12 -8.59 -8.89
C ALA A 132 11.10 -8.83 -10.39
N ARG A 133 10.11 -9.57 -10.91
CA ARG A 133 9.94 -9.81 -12.35
C ARG A 133 9.59 -8.52 -13.11
N ALA A 134 8.74 -7.66 -12.55
CA ALA A 134 8.30 -6.42 -13.18
C ALA A 134 9.42 -5.37 -13.25
N LEU A 135 10.36 -5.40 -12.31
CA LEU A 135 11.51 -4.51 -12.28
C LEU A 135 12.50 -4.82 -13.39
N LYS A 136 13.03 -3.78 -14.03
CA LYS A 136 14.21 -3.83 -14.88
C LYS A 136 15.43 -4.33 -14.08
N PRO A 137 16.52 -4.80 -14.73
CA PRO A 137 17.82 -4.90 -14.07
C PRO A 137 18.14 -3.58 -13.35
N THR A 138 18.65 -3.62 -12.12
CA THR A 138 18.90 -2.44 -11.26
C THR A 138 17.67 -1.63 -10.86
N GLY A 139 16.46 -2.04 -11.24
CA GLY A 139 15.21 -1.39 -10.83
C GLY A 139 15.00 -1.45 -9.33
N ARG A 140 14.39 -0.41 -8.77
CA ARG A 140 14.26 -0.20 -7.31
C ARG A 140 12.80 -0.32 -6.86
N PHE A 141 12.59 -0.62 -5.59
CA PHE A 141 11.25 -0.75 -5.02
C PHE A 141 11.12 -0.04 -3.67
N VAL A 142 9.87 0.23 -3.31
CA VAL A 142 9.48 0.67 -1.97
C VAL A 142 8.28 -0.15 -1.51
N LEU A 143 8.38 -0.70 -0.29
CA LEU A 143 7.25 -1.28 0.43
C LEU A 143 6.97 -0.45 1.67
N ASP A 144 5.73 -0.01 1.85
CA ASP A 144 5.26 0.71 3.02
C ASP A 144 4.40 -0.21 3.90
N LEU A 145 4.99 -0.69 4.98
CA LEU A 145 4.43 -1.68 5.89
C LEU A 145 4.15 -1.10 7.28
N PRO A 146 3.18 -1.63 8.02
CA PRO A 146 3.07 -1.33 9.44
C PRO A 146 4.25 -1.96 10.20
N ASN A 147 4.83 -1.24 11.14
CA ASN A 147 5.84 -1.82 12.01
C ASN A 147 5.17 -2.72 13.04
N ARG A 148 5.54 -4.01 13.02
CA ARG A 148 5.00 -5.04 13.91
C ARG A 148 5.14 -4.68 15.38
N GLN A 149 6.35 -4.26 15.81
CA GLN A 149 6.62 -3.93 17.21
C GLN A 149 5.79 -2.74 17.68
N TYR A 150 5.68 -1.72 16.84
CA TYR A 150 4.84 -0.55 17.14
C TYR A 150 3.36 -0.92 17.28
N VAL A 151 2.84 -1.74 16.37
CA VAL A 151 1.43 -2.16 16.41
C VAL A 151 1.16 -3.03 17.64
N GLU A 152 2.07 -3.95 18.00
CA GLU A 152 1.92 -4.78 19.20
C GLU A 152 1.90 -3.94 20.49
N ALA A 153 2.74 -2.90 20.56
CA ALA A 153 2.85 -2.04 21.74
C ALA A 153 1.73 -0.98 21.85
N ASN A 154 1.19 -0.52 20.72
CA ASN A 154 0.30 0.64 20.67
C ASN A 154 -1.09 0.34 20.10
N LEU A 155 -1.50 -0.94 20.01
CA LEU A 155 -2.81 -1.29 19.48
C LEU A 155 -3.92 -0.69 20.34
N VAL A 156 -4.76 0.14 19.74
CA VAL A 156 -5.99 0.64 20.36
C VAL A 156 -7.13 -0.31 20.00
N PRO A 157 -7.66 -1.11 20.96
CA PRO A 157 -8.64 -2.16 20.66
C PRO A 157 -9.91 -1.61 20.04
N GLU A 158 -10.39 -0.46 20.52
CA GLU A 158 -11.61 0.16 20.02
C GLU A 158 -11.44 1.67 19.86
N SER A 159 -12.05 2.22 18.83
CA SER A 159 -12.17 3.66 18.64
C SER A 159 -13.48 4.01 17.93
N THR A 160 -14.06 5.16 18.31
CA THR A 160 -15.26 5.71 17.66
C THR A 160 -14.95 7.10 17.15
N SER A 161 -15.45 7.41 15.97
CA SER A 161 -15.36 8.76 15.39
C SER A 161 -16.63 9.08 14.61
N THR A 162 -17.02 10.37 14.59
CA THR A 162 -18.14 10.85 13.77
C THR A 162 -17.63 11.61 12.57
N ARG A 163 -18.17 11.30 11.37
CA ARG A 163 -17.83 11.95 10.12
C ARG A 163 -19.02 12.05 9.19
N ASN A 164 -19.33 13.26 8.74
CA ASN A 164 -20.38 13.52 7.75
C ASN A 164 -21.75 12.88 8.12
N GLY A 165 -22.12 12.89 9.42
CA GLY A 165 -23.35 12.27 9.92
C GLY A 165 -23.30 10.74 9.99
N ASP A 166 -22.12 10.14 9.89
CA ASP A 166 -21.88 8.71 10.13
C ASP A 166 -21.00 8.51 11.36
N ILE A 167 -21.39 7.58 12.23
CA ILE A 167 -20.58 7.06 13.34
C ILE A 167 -19.76 5.90 12.80
N ILE A 168 -18.43 5.98 12.93
CA ILE A 168 -17.49 4.96 12.53
C ILE A 168 -16.93 4.32 13.79
N ILE A 169 -17.23 3.05 13.99
CA ILE A 169 -16.74 2.23 15.10
C ILE A 169 -15.69 1.28 14.52
N GLU A 170 -14.48 1.31 15.07
CA GLU A 170 -13.39 0.45 14.65
C GLU A 170 -12.95 -0.42 15.83
N SER A 171 -13.03 -1.74 15.68
CA SER A 171 -12.51 -2.72 16.65
C SER A 171 -11.28 -3.40 16.05
N ARG A 172 -10.22 -3.54 16.82
CA ARG A 172 -8.94 -4.11 16.39
C ARG A 172 -8.48 -5.19 17.34
N ARG A 173 -7.87 -6.24 16.78
CA ARG A 173 -7.22 -7.30 17.57
C ARG A 173 -6.01 -7.87 16.84
N LEU A 174 -5.12 -8.47 17.62
CA LEU A 174 -4.03 -9.27 17.09
C LEU A 174 -4.45 -10.74 17.00
N ARG A 175 -4.17 -11.37 15.87
CA ARG A 175 -4.38 -12.80 15.64
C ARG A 175 -3.02 -13.48 15.37
N LYS A 176 -2.74 -14.54 16.14
CA LYS A 176 -1.46 -15.29 16.08
C LYS A 176 -1.66 -16.67 15.43
N ASN A 177 -2.19 -16.71 14.21
CA ASN A 177 -2.29 -17.94 13.42
C ASN A 177 -1.51 -17.73 12.12
N GLU A 178 -0.64 -18.68 11.76
CA GLU A 178 0.15 -18.59 10.52
C GLU A 178 0.85 -17.22 10.33
N GLY A 179 1.46 -16.72 11.40
CA GLY A 179 2.03 -15.38 11.51
C GLY A 179 1.15 -14.42 12.31
N LEU A 180 1.71 -13.28 12.67
CA LEU A 180 0.99 -12.24 13.40
C LEU A 180 0.20 -11.38 12.41
N ARG A 181 -1.07 -11.15 12.69
CA ARG A 181 -1.95 -10.28 11.90
C ARG A 181 -2.64 -9.27 12.78
N VAL A 182 -2.86 -8.07 12.26
CA VAL A 182 -3.82 -7.13 12.82
C VAL A 182 -5.13 -7.26 12.05
N GLU A 183 -6.19 -7.57 12.79
CA GLU A 183 -7.54 -7.61 12.25
C GLU A 183 -8.29 -6.38 12.69
N LYS A 184 -9.06 -5.80 11.78
CA LYS A 184 -9.84 -4.60 12.01
C LYS A 184 -11.26 -4.81 11.49
N HIS A 185 -12.23 -4.65 12.37
CA HIS A 185 -13.63 -4.62 12.00
C HIS A 185 -14.12 -3.18 12.08
N ILE A 186 -14.76 -2.70 11.04
CA ILE A 186 -15.22 -1.32 10.90
C ILE A 186 -16.72 -1.37 10.65
N VAL A 187 -17.48 -0.71 11.54
CA VAL A 187 -18.92 -0.56 11.42
C VAL A 187 -19.24 0.91 11.18
N ILE A 188 -19.95 1.19 10.10
CA ILE A 188 -20.49 2.53 9.81
C ILE A 188 -21.97 2.53 10.10
N LYS A 189 -22.39 3.39 11.02
CA LYS A 189 -23.79 3.63 11.37
C LYS A 189 -24.22 5.02 10.94
N ASN A 190 -25.50 5.17 10.63
CA ASN A 190 -26.09 6.49 10.49
C ASN A 190 -26.30 7.11 11.87
N GLU A 191 -25.84 8.34 12.09
CA GLU A 191 -25.91 9.01 13.38
C GLU A 191 -27.37 9.23 13.86
N GLU A 192 -28.27 9.64 12.95
CA GLU A 192 -29.64 9.95 13.28
C GLU A 192 -30.53 8.72 13.51
N ARG A 193 -30.25 7.62 12.82
CA ARG A 193 -31.10 6.42 12.80
C ARG A 193 -30.54 5.24 13.58
N ASP A 194 -29.29 5.34 14.09
CA ASP A 194 -28.52 4.24 14.71
C ASP A 194 -28.54 2.93 13.89
N ALA A 195 -28.72 3.07 12.58
CA ALA A 195 -28.80 1.95 11.67
C ALA A 195 -27.44 1.64 11.03
N VAL A 196 -27.03 0.38 11.07
CA VAL A 196 -25.81 -0.06 10.39
C VAL A 196 -25.97 0.12 8.88
N ARG A 197 -25.09 0.93 8.29
CA ARG A 197 -25.05 1.13 6.84
C ARG A 197 -24.12 0.14 6.15
N ARG A 198 -22.96 -0.12 6.76
CA ARG A 198 -21.89 -0.96 6.20
C ARG A 198 -21.00 -1.54 7.29
N GLU A 199 -20.44 -2.68 6.95
CA GLU A 199 -19.38 -3.32 7.72
C GLU A 199 -18.22 -3.68 6.80
N PHE A 200 -17.00 -3.50 7.29
CA PHE A 200 -15.78 -3.86 6.60
C PHE A 200 -14.90 -4.69 7.54
N PHE A 201 -14.14 -5.55 6.95
CA PHE A 201 -13.13 -6.34 7.65
C PHE A 201 -11.80 -6.18 6.94
N GLU A 202 -10.76 -5.95 7.70
CA GLU A 202 -9.36 -5.89 7.23
C GLU A 202 -8.53 -6.87 8.05
N SER A 203 -7.63 -7.59 7.42
CA SER A 203 -6.70 -8.49 8.08
C SER A 203 -5.35 -8.37 7.38
N VAL A 204 -4.38 -7.77 8.06
CA VAL A 204 -3.06 -7.51 7.50
C VAL A 204 -2.00 -8.24 8.30
N ARG A 205 -1.15 -8.99 7.63
CA ARG A 205 0.01 -9.65 8.25
C ARG A 205 1.04 -8.59 8.67
N LEU A 206 1.50 -8.72 9.90
CA LEU A 206 2.54 -7.88 10.47
C LEU A 206 3.87 -8.62 10.35
N TYR A 207 4.64 -8.24 9.38
CA TYR A 207 5.97 -8.80 9.16
C TYR A 207 6.99 -8.19 10.14
N SER A 208 7.90 -9.02 10.67
CA SER A 208 9.11 -8.50 11.30
C SER A 208 10.12 -8.06 10.23
N LYS A 209 11.16 -7.34 10.64
CA LYS A 209 12.26 -6.95 9.76
C LYS A 209 12.90 -8.18 9.13
N GLU A 210 13.21 -9.18 9.93
CA GLU A 210 13.89 -10.43 9.52
C GLU A 210 13.01 -11.24 8.54
N GLU A 211 11.68 -11.30 8.79
CA GLU A 211 10.75 -11.97 7.87
C GLU A 211 10.74 -11.27 6.50
N ILE A 212 10.74 -9.94 6.45
CA ILE A 212 10.77 -9.19 5.19
C ILE A 212 12.12 -9.33 4.48
N GLU A 213 13.23 -9.28 5.21
CA GLU A 213 14.57 -9.51 4.66
C GLU A 213 14.67 -10.89 4.00
N TYR A 214 14.16 -11.93 4.68
CA TYR A 214 14.13 -13.29 4.15
C TYR A 214 13.28 -13.42 2.88
N LEU A 215 12.06 -12.87 2.89
CA LEU A 215 11.14 -12.94 1.76
C LEU A 215 11.66 -12.19 0.53
N LEU A 216 12.21 -10.98 0.71
CA LEU A 216 12.79 -10.19 -0.36
C LEU A 216 14.03 -10.89 -0.94
N GLY A 217 14.88 -11.45 -0.06
CA GLY A 217 16.05 -12.21 -0.49
C GLY A 217 15.69 -13.41 -1.38
N ASN A 218 14.65 -14.16 -1.00
CA ASN A 218 14.14 -15.30 -1.80
C ASN A 218 13.48 -14.87 -3.11
N ALA A 219 12.98 -13.64 -3.19
CA ALA A 219 12.42 -13.09 -4.42
C ALA A 219 13.47 -12.47 -5.36
N GLY A 220 14.77 -12.57 -5.03
CA GLY A 220 15.85 -12.00 -5.85
C GLY A 220 15.98 -10.48 -5.70
N MET A 221 15.59 -9.95 -4.54
CA MET A 221 15.71 -8.54 -4.21
C MET A 221 16.66 -8.32 -3.04
N GLU A 222 17.27 -7.16 -2.96
CA GLU A 222 18.12 -6.75 -1.85
C GLU A 222 17.63 -5.42 -1.27
N ILE A 223 17.76 -5.29 0.04
CA ILE A 223 17.35 -4.10 0.78
C ILE A 223 18.53 -3.13 0.83
N GLU A 224 18.26 -1.86 0.54
CA GLU A 224 19.23 -0.78 0.65
C GLU A 224 19.07 -0.02 1.97
N ASN A 225 17.81 0.27 2.36
CA ASN A 225 17.50 1.05 3.55
C ASN A 225 16.15 0.71 4.17
N PHE A 226 16.05 0.94 5.48
CA PHE A 226 14.79 1.02 6.23
C PHE A 226 14.60 2.42 6.78
N HIS A 227 13.35 2.94 6.71
CA HIS A 227 12.97 4.18 7.39
C HIS A 227 11.74 3.96 8.27
N GLY A 228 11.67 4.69 9.38
CA GLY A 228 10.57 4.61 10.35
C GLY A 228 9.32 5.40 9.95
N GLY A 229 9.46 6.32 9.03
CA GLY A 229 8.40 7.18 8.52
C GLY A 229 8.82 7.98 7.30
N PHE A 230 7.86 8.72 6.73
CA PHE A 230 8.07 9.61 5.57
C PHE A 230 8.73 10.95 5.93
N ASP A 231 9.21 11.08 7.15
CA ASP A 231 10.04 12.18 7.64
C ASP A 231 11.55 11.87 7.57
N GLY A 232 11.88 10.65 7.13
CA GLY A 232 13.24 10.18 7.01
C GLY A 232 13.85 9.65 8.31
N SER A 233 13.05 9.52 9.38
CA SER A 233 13.50 8.93 10.64
C SER A 233 14.05 7.52 10.44
N GLU A 234 15.06 7.15 11.22
CA GLU A 234 15.59 5.79 11.24
C GLU A 234 14.51 4.81 11.72
N PHE A 235 14.53 3.60 11.18
CA PHE A 235 13.63 2.54 11.58
C PHE A 235 14.09 1.89 12.88
N ASP A 236 13.20 1.90 13.88
CA ASP A 236 13.35 1.17 15.14
C ASP A 236 12.02 0.59 15.63
N GLY A 237 12.00 -0.03 16.82
CA GLY A 237 10.81 -0.63 17.41
C GLY A 237 9.68 0.36 17.74
N SER A 238 9.98 1.64 17.87
CA SER A 238 9.02 2.72 18.17
C SER A 238 8.48 3.41 16.91
N SER A 239 9.07 3.14 15.76
CA SER A 239 8.68 3.72 14.48
C SER A 239 7.27 3.26 14.07
N PRO A 240 6.35 4.13 13.65
CA PRO A 240 5.00 3.72 13.28
C PRO A 240 4.93 2.91 11.98
N ARG A 241 5.93 3.06 11.11
CA ARG A 241 6.02 2.40 9.81
C ARG A 241 7.34 1.64 9.67
N MET A 242 7.35 0.69 8.75
CA MET A 242 8.54 0.06 8.20
C MET A 242 8.54 0.32 6.70
N LEU A 243 9.26 1.36 6.29
CA LEU A 243 9.45 1.68 4.88
C LEU A 243 10.71 0.96 4.40
N VAL A 244 10.55 0.04 3.46
CA VAL A 244 11.62 -0.79 2.94
C VAL A 244 11.99 -0.30 1.55
N PHE A 245 13.20 0.18 1.37
CA PHE A 245 13.78 0.57 0.10
C PHE A 245 14.80 -0.46 -0.34
N GLY A 246 14.76 -0.82 -1.61
CA GLY A 246 15.70 -1.80 -2.14
C GLY A 246 15.68 -1.85 -3.66
N ARG A 247 16.41 -2.83 -4.20
CA ARG A 247 16.56 -3.03 -5.64
C ARG A 247 16.48 -4.51 -6.03
N LYS A 248 16.24 -4.76 -7.30
CA LYS A 248 16.42 -6.09 -7.88
C LYS A 248 17.91 -6.45 -7.84
N ARG A 249 18.22 -7.68 -7.45
CA ARG A 249 19.59 -8.20 -7.55
C ARG A 249 20.00 -8.36 -9.01
N ASP A 250 21.25 -8.06 -9.31
CA ASP A 250 21.81 -8.39 -10.60
C ASP A 250 21.92 -9.92 -10.70
N GLU A 251 21.34 -10.49 -11.74
CA GLU A 251 21.58 -11.89 -12.09
C GLU A 251 22.99 -11.96 -12.71
N ASN A 252 23.98 -12.43 -11.92
CA ASN A 252 25.30 -12.76 -12.43
C ASN A 252 25.28 -14.04 -13.28
#